data_a3bf53ca5e4e9bed0478be4473c7e87d
#
_entry.id   a3bf53ca5e4e9bed0478be4473c7e87d
#
_cell.length_a   1.000
_cell.length_b   1.000
_cell.length_c   1.000
_cell.angle_alpha   90.00
_cell.angle_beta   90.00
_cell.angle_gamma   90.00
#
_symmetry.space_group_name_H-M   'P 1'
#
loop_
_entity.id
_entity.type
_entity.pdbx_description
1 polymer ?
#
loop_
_entity_poly.entity_id
_entity_poly.type
_entity_poly.pdbx_seq_one_letter_code
_entity_poly.pdbx_strand_id
1 'polypeptide(L)'
;MLILASTFGFLLYQALARPQIPPAIELHADEVTEFAGGYRVSFTAHNIGTRTAASVTVEGRLLSETGTVETSQVTLGYVPGSSSEGGGLFFTRDPRDHRLELRALGYEEP
;
A
#
# COMPACT_ATOMS: atom_id res chain seq x y z
N MET A 1 3.49 -20.83 -44.12
CA MET A 1 2.86 -19.52 -44.06
C MET A 1 1.75 -19.48 -43.03
N LEU A 2 0.78 -20.40 -43.08
CA LEU A 2 -0.34 -20.44 -42.11
C LEU A 2 0.15 -20.65 -40.68
N ILE A 3 1.19 -21.47 -40.48
CA ILE A 3 1.75 -21.74 -39.14
C ILE A 3 2.36 -20.46 -38.52
N LEU A 4 3.09 -19.68 -39.32
CA LEU A 4 3.69 -18.43 -38.86
C LEU A 4 2.62 -17.40 -38.47
N ALA A 5 1.56 -17.31 -39.26
CA ALA A 5 0.45 -16.39 -38.96
C ALA A 5 -0.26 -16.80 -37.67
N SER A 6 -0.48 -18.10 -37.43
CA SER A 6 -1.09 -18.58 -36.19
C SER A 6 -0.22 -18.31 -34.98
N THR A 7 1.10 -18.50 -35.07
CA THR A 7 2.04 -18.24 -34.00
C THR A 7 2.05 -16.76 -33.63
N PHE A 8 2.09 -15.90 -34.64
CA PHE A 8 2.06 -14.44 -34.39
C PHE A 8 0.76 -14.00 -33.73
N GLY A 9 -0.38 -14.53 -34.21
CA GLY A 9 -1.67 -14.22 -33.62
C GLY A 9 -1.79 -14.67 -32.16
N PHE A 10 -1.23 -15.82 -31.82
CA PHE A 10 -1.23 -16.32 -30.45
C PHE A 10 -0.40 -15.42 -29.52
N LEU A 11 0.79 -15.01 -29.95
CA LEU A 11 1.63 -14.09 -29.16
C LEU A 11 0.96 -12.76 -28.95
N LEU A 12 0.31 -12.21 -29.96
CA LEU A 12 -0.43 -10.97 -29.85
C LEU A 12 -1.61 -11.12 -28.88
N TYR A 13 -2.33 -12.22 -28.95
CA TYR A 13 -3.43 -12.50 -28.03
C TYR A 13 -2.94 -12.53 -26.59
N GLN A 14 -1.83 -13.20 -26.30
CA GLN A 14 -1.26 -13.25 -24.94
C GLN A 14 -0.87 -11.87 -24.44
N ALA A 15 -0.29 -11.03 -25.31
CA ALA A 15 0.10 -9.69 -24.93
C ALA A 15 -1.11 -8.81 -24.60
N LEU A 16 -2.19 -8.92 -25.36
CA LEU A 16 -3.41 -8.14 -25.16
C LEU A 16 -4.29 -8.69 -24.05
N ALA A 17 -4.29 -10.01 -23.84
CA ALA A 17 -5.12 -10.70 -22.86
C ALA A 17 -4.39 -10.97 -21.55
N ARG A 18 -3.23 -10.32 -21.33
CA ARG A 18 -2.48 -10.49 -20.09
C ARG A 18 -3.38 -10.15 -18.90
N PRO A 19 -3.53 -11.08 -17.93
CA PRO A 19 -4.39 -10.84 -16.79
C PRO A 19 -3.90 -9.65 -15.97
N GLN A 20 -4.82 -8.79 -15.57
CA GLN A 20 -4.53 -7.70 -14.63
C GLN A 20 -4.45 -8.29 -13.23
N ILE A 21 -3.42 -7.92 -12.49
CA ILE A 21 -3.27 -8.34 -11.11
C ILE A 21 -3.94 -7.27 -10.24
N PRO A 22 -4.94 -7.67 -9.43
CA PRO A 22 -5.63 -6.72 -8.55
C PRO A 22 -4.66 -6.01 -7.64
N PRO A 23 -5.00 -4.80 -7.17
CA PRO A 23 -4.16 -4.08 -6.22
C PRO A 23 -3.90 -4.90 -4.96
N ALA A 24 -2.67 -4.88 -4.50
CA ALA A 24 -2.28 -5.46 -3.23
C ALA A 24 -1.24 -4.54 -2.62
N ILE A 25 -1.54 -4.03 -1.43
CA ILE A 25 -0.74 -2.98 -0.81
C ILE A 25 0.16 -3.58 0.25
N GLU A 26 1.48 -3.44 0.05
CA GLU A 26 2.47 -3.74 1.07
C GLU A 26 2.87 -2.44 1.75
N LEU A 27 2.97 -2.48 3.07
CA LEU A 27 3.27 -1.30 3.87
C LEU A 27 4.57 -1.50 4.63
N HIS A 28 5.41 -0.44 4.60
CA HIS A 28 6.66 -0.38 5.35
C HIS A 28 6.70 0.89 6.18
N ALA A 29 6.94 0.75 7.48
CA ALA A 29 7.26 1.90 8.32
C ALA A 29 8.71 2.28 8.06
N ASP A 30 8.96 3.54 7.74
CA ASP A 30 10.30 4.02 7.40
C ASP A 30 11.00 4.63 8.60
N GLU A 31 10.46 5.73 9.15
CA GLU A 31 11.09 6.36 10.30
C GLU A 31 10.06 7.09 11.18
N VAL A 32 10.46 7.34 12.42
CA VAL A 32 9.67 8.08 13.40
C VAL A 32 10.31 9.44 13.59
N THR A 33 9.54 10.51 13.41
CA THR A 33 9.98 11.88 13.60
C THR A 33 9.19 12.49 14.76
N GLU A 34 9.90 13.06 15.71
CA GLU A 34 9.29 13.78 16.83
C GLU A 34 9.01 15.22 16.44
N PHE A 35 7.84 15.73 16.83
CA PHE A 35 7.49 17.12 16.62
C PHE A 35 6.73 17.64 17.84
N ALA A 36 6.51 18.96 17.91
CA ALA A 36 5.80 19.56 19.03
C ALA A 36 4.35 19.05 19.06
N GLY A 37 4.03 18.25 20.06
CA GLY A 37 2.68 17.70 20.26
C GLY A 37 2.54 16.23 19.87
N GLY A 38 3.58 15.58 19.37
CA GLY A 38 3.47 14.17 19.06
C GLY A 38 4.57 13.60 18.19
N TYR A 39 4.22 12.56 17.47
CA TYR A 39 5.16 11.78 16.65
C TYR A 39 4.54 11.49 15.29
N ARG A 40 5.37 11.48 14.27
CA ARG A 40 4.97 11.13 12.91
C ARG A 40 5.73 9.89 12.47
N VAL A 41 4.99 8.87 12.05
CA VAL A 41 5.58 7.69 11.42
C VAL A 41 5.43 7.85 9.92
N SER A 42 6.56 7.96 9.20
CA SER A 42 6.53 7.91 7.76
C SER A 42 6.48 6.46 7.30
N PHE A 43 5.73 6.22 6.24
CA PHE A 43 5.61 4.88 5.68
C PHE A 43 5.59 4.93 4.17
N THR A 44 5.87 3.78 3.56
CA THR A 44 5.78 3.58 2.12
C THR A 44 4.73 2.52 1.85
N ALA A 45 3.79 2.83 0.96
CA ALA A 45 2.79 1.88 0.46
C ALA A 45 3.20 1.47 -0.95
N HIS A 46 3.41 0.18 -1.16
CA HIS A 46 3.78 -0.37 -2.46
C HIS A 46 2.66 -1.23 -3.00
N ASN A 47 2.19 -0.92 -4.20
CA ASN A 47 1.16 -1.70 -4.87
C ASN A 47 1.85 -2.76 -5.74
N ILE A 48 1.80 -4.02 -5.30
CA ILE A 48 2.41 -5.14 -6.04
C ILE A 48 1.51 -5.64 -7.17
N GLY A 49 0.26 -5.19 -7.24
CA GLY A 49 -0.61 -5.46 -8.37
C GLY A 49 -0.27 -4.56 -9.57
N THR A 50 -0.95 -4.79 -10.68
CA THR A 50 -0.77 -3.98 -11.89
C THR A 50 -1.85 -2.93 -12.06
N ARG A 51 -2.94 -3.02 -11.30
CA ARG A 51 -4.04 -2.06 -11.33
C ARG A 51 -3.85 -0.99 -10.27
N THR A 52 -4.27 0.22 -10.58
CA THR A 52 -4.20 1.33 -9.64
C THR A 52 -5.21 1.15 -8.51
N ALA A 53 -4.77 1.41 -7.28
CA ALA A 53 -5.65 1.52 -6.13
C ALA A 53 -5.92 2.99 -5.85
N ALA A 54 -7.19 3.36 -5.64
CA ALA A 54 -7.59 4.71 -5.29
C ALA A 54 -8.11 4.73 -3.86
N SER A 55 -7.99 5.86 -3.18
CA SER A 55 -8.51 6.06 -1.82
C SER A 55 -8.07 4.94 -0.88
N VAL A 56 -6.76 4.69 -0.85
CA VAL A 56 -6.19 3.65 0.00
C VAL A 56 -6.14 4.14 1.44
N THR A 57 -6.91 3.52 2.31
CA THR A 57 -6.90 3.87 3.74
C THR A 57 -5.88 3.00 4.46
N VAL A 58 -4.93 3.66 5.11
CA VAL A 58 -3.87 3.01 5.88
C VAL A 58 -4.11 3.27 7.36
N GLU A 59 -4.09 2.21 8.16
CA GLU A 59 -4.22 2.29 9.60
C GLU A 59 -2.93 1.88 10.26
N GLY A 60 -2.48 2.67 11.24
CA GLY A 60 -1.39 2.30 12.13
C GLY A 60 -1.93 2.13 13.53
N ARG A 61 -1.55 1.04 14.20
CA ARG A 61 -1.94 0.77 15.58
C ARG A 61 -0.70 0.59 16.44
N LEU A 62 -0.70 1.26 17.58
CA LEU A 62 0.30 1.04 18.61
C LEU A 62 -0.26 0.02 19.60
N LEU A 63 0.48 -1.05 19.81
CA LEU A 63 0.05 -2.17 20.64
C LEU A 63 0.94 -2.30 21.86
N SER A 64 0.32 -2.62 22.98
CA SER A 64 1.00 -3.05 24.20
C SER A 64 0.65 -4.51 24.46
N GLU A 65 1.17 -5.08 25.56
CA GLU A 65 0.85 -6.45 25.96
C GLU A 65 -0.64 -6.63 26.25
N THR A 66 -1.35 -5.55 26.58
CA THR A 66 -2.76 -5.60 26.96
C THR A 66 -3.71 -5.19 25.84
N GLY A 67 -3.20 -4.80 24.68
CA GLY A 67 -4.04 -4.44 23.54
C GLY A 67 -3.65 -3.15 22.87
N THR A 68 -4.59 -2.59 22.10
CA THR A 68 -4.36 -1.36 21.32
C THR A 68 -4.31 -0.14 22.25
N VAL A 69 -3.24 0.63 22.12
CA VAL A 69 -3.00 1.85 22.89
C VAL A 69 -3.45 3.08 22.14
N GLU A 70 -3.19 3.12 20.84
CA GLU A 70 -3.53 4.26 19.99
C GLU A 70 -3.66 3.80 18.55
N THR A 71 -4.56 4.46 17.79
CA THR A 71 -4.80 4.16 16.38
C THR A 71 -4.75 5.47 15.58
N SER A 72 -4.17 5.40 14.40
CA SER A 72 -4.10 6.54 13.47
C SER A 72 -4.41 6.04 12.07
N GLN A 73 -5.09 6.88 11.27
CA GLN A 73 -5.45 6.53 9.89
C GLN A 73 -5.13 7.68 8.96
N VAL A 74 -4.83 7.33 7.72
CA VAL A 74 -4.66 8.29 6.63
C VAL A 74 -5.15 7.65 5.35
N THR A 75 -5.66 8.46 4.43
CA THR A 75 -6.10 7.98 3.12
C THR A 75 -5.18 8.55 2.04
N LEU A 76 -4.59 7.65 1.26
CA LEU A 76 -3.78 8.00 0.10
C LEU A 76 -4.70 8.13 -1.10
N GLY A 77 -4.46 9.14 -1.96
CA GLY A 77 -5.30 9.36 -3.14
C GLY A 77 -5.23 8.23 -4.14
N TYR A 78 -4.02 7.96 -4.62
CA TYR A 78 -3.77 6.88 -5.59
C TYR A 78 -2.46 6.22 -5.29
N VAL A 79 -2.43 4.90 -5.48
CA VAL A 79 -1.19 4.12 -5.52
C VAL A 79 -1.21 3.35 -6.84
N PRO A 80 -0.52 3.86 -7.87
CA PRO A 80 -0.52 3.19 -9.18
C PRO A 80 0.05 1.79 -9.10
N GLY A 81 -0.37 0.94 -10.03
CA GLY A 81 0.15 -0.42 -10.11
C GLY A 81 1.67 -0.44 -10.23
N SER A 82 2.30 -1.39 -9.58
CA SER A 82 3.76 -1.56 -9.55
C SER A 82 4.53 -0.33 -9.06
N SER A 83 3.87 0.53 -8.29
CA SER A 83 4.44 1.78 -7.80
C SER A 83 4.30 1.91 -6.29
N SER A 84 5.02 2.88 -5.73
CA SER A 84 5.01 3.17 -4.30
C SER A 84 4.61 4.62 -4.05
N GLU A 85 3.90 4.84 -2.96
CA GLU A 85 3.55 6.18 -2.47
C GLU A 85 3.90 6.28 -0.99
N GLY A 86 4.38 7.45 -0.58
CA GLY A 86 4.69 7.72 0.81
C GLY A 86 3.52 8.37 1.53
N GLY A 87 3.46 8.16 2.83
CA GLY A 87 2.49 8.82 3.69
C GLY A 87 3.00 8.94 5.10
N GLY A 88 2.21 9.52 5.97
CA GLY A 88 2.54 9.70 7.37
C GLY A 88 1.34 9.48 8.27
N LEU A 89 1.61 8.87 9.42
CA LEU A 89 0.63 8.67 10.47
C LEU A 89 1.08 9.45 11.70
N PHE A 90 0.13 10.05 12.40
CA PHE A 90 0.43 10.87 13.57
C PHE A 90 -0.05 10.18 14.83
N PHE A 91 0.82 10.16 15.84
CA PHE A 91 0.53 9.59 17.14
C PHE A 91 0.87 10.58 18.24
N THR A 92 0.15 10.50 19.36
CA THR A 92 0.47 11.29 20.54
C THR A 92 1.47 10.57 21.43
N ARG A 93 1.56 9.25 21.33
CA ARG A 93 2.50 8.43 22.08
C ARG A 93 3.68 8.03 21.20
N ASP A 94 4.83 7.80 21.83
CA ASP A 94 6.04 7.43 21.09
C ASP A 94 5.87 6.03 20.48
N PRO A 95 5.85 5.91 19.16
CA PRO A 95 5.71 4.61 18.50
C PRO A 95 6.86 3.65 18.79
N ARG A 96 8.03 4.18 19.19
CA ARG A 96 9.20 3.35 19.50
C ARG A 96 9.08 2.59 20.81
N ASP A 97 8.17 3.02 21.68
CA ASP A 97 7.90 2.36 22.97
C ASP A 97 6.81 1.29 22.86
N HIS A 98 6.26 1.08 21.68
CA HIS A 98 5.16 0.16 21.44
C HIS A 98 5.41 -0.65 20.17
N ARG A 99 4.63 -1.70 20.01
CA ARG A 99 4.63 -2.45 18.76
C ARG A 99 3.74 -1.70 17.78
N LEU A 100 4.28 -1.41 16.59
CA LEU A 100 3.53 -0.73 15.53
C LEU A 100 3.08 -1.75 14.49
N GLU A 101 1.78 -1.76 14.21
CA GLU A 101 1.22 -2.53 13.11
C GLU A 101 0.62 -1.59 12.08
N LEU A 102 0.96 -1.79 10.81
CA LEU A 102 0.39 -1.07 9.69
C LEU A 102 -0.45 -2.02 8.86
N ARG A 103 -1.61 -1.54 8.42
CA ARG A 103 -2.43 -2.32 7.48
C ARG A 103 -3.24 -1.41 6.57
N ALA A 104 -3.50 -1.90 5.37
CA ALA A 104 -4.43 -1.25 4.45
C ALA A 104 -5.83 -1.75 4.76
N LEU A 105 -6.74 -0.85 5.09
CA LEU A 105 -8.12 -1.20 5.43
C LEU A 105 -8.98 -1.42 4.20
N GLY A 106 -8.67 -0.71 3.10
CA GLY A 106 -9.42 -0.85 1.88
C GLY A 106 -8.94 0.13 0.82
N TYR A 107 -9.45 -0.05 -0.38
CA TYR A 107 -9.16 0.81 -1.52
C TYR A 107 -10.32 0.72 -2.49
N GLU A 108 -10.33 1.64 -3.46
CA GLU A 108 -11.26 1.63 -4.57
C GLU A 108 -10.50 1.38 -5.87
N GLU A 109 -11.11 0.66 -6.80
CA GLU A 109 -10.58 0.55 -8.15
C GLU A 109 -11.20 1.64 -9.01
N PRO A 110 -10.39 2.55 -9.57
CA PRO A 110 -10.90 3.63 -10.42
C PRO A 110 -11.45 3.15 -11.74
#